data_2d2401bfd0a0e5c548cb30fc9fc50c91
#
_entry.id   2d2401bfd0a0e5c548cb30fc9fc50c91
#
_cell.length_a   1.000
_cell.length_b   1.000
_cell.length_c   1.000
_cell.angle_alpha   90.00
_cell.angle_beta   90.00
_cell.angle_gamma   90.00
#
_symmetry.space_group_name_H-M   'P 1'
#
loop_
_entity.id
_entity.type
_entity.pdbx_description
1 polymer ?
#
loop_
_entity_poly.entity_id
_entity_poly.type
_entity_poly.pdbx_seq_one_letter_code
_entity_poly.pdbx_strand_id
1 'polypeptide(L)'
;MKNFTTILKPLLFLSISIPTLLLGQQEFGKITLPLGRVQIQKNGTGAFKKAMPRTPVHEKDIIKTLAKSRCEISLAGGGKLRIGQNSELEITLANVKPMVKDFGATLKKGDVWVAAKAAFGEKKNVAVRTPTA
;
A
#
# COMPACT_ATOMS: atom_id res chain seq x y z
N MET A 1 0.44 2.74 -69.26
CA MET A 1 0.35 1.79 -68.31
C MET A 1 0.97 2.13 -67.04
N LYS A 2 0.15 2.39 -66.20
CA LYS A 2 0.64 2.89 -64.99
C LYS A 2 0.43 1.97 -63.96
N ASN A 3 1.46 1.46 -63.50
CA ASN A 3 1.40 0.72 -62.29
C ASN A 3 1.44 1.66 -61.17
N PHE A 4 0.27 1.98 -60.78
CA PHE A 4 0.20 2.57 -59.52
C PHE A 4 0.38 1.49 -58.51
N THR A 5 1.58 1.25 -58.21
CA THR A 5 1.81 0.80 -56.89
C THR A 5 1.37 1.91 -56.00
N THR A 6 0.13 1.94 -55.71
CA THR A 6 -0.25 2.51 -54.47
C THR A 6 0.54 1.78 -53.43
N ILE A 7 1.64 2.37 -53.13
CA ILE A 7 2.31 1.98 -51.92
C ILE A 7 1.34 2.38 -50.83
N LEU A 8 0.51 1.49 -50.49
CA LEU A 8 -0.09 1.49 -49.18
C LEU A 8 1.10 1.44 -48.26
N LYS A 9 1.56 2.60 -47.91
CA LYS A 9 2.38 2.72 -46.77
C LYS A 9 1.58 2.02 -45.69
N PRO A 10 2.09 0.92 -45.16
CA PRO A 10 1.47 0.45 -43.95
C PRO A 10 1.47 1.63 -43.03
N LEU A 11 0.31 2.08 -42.69
CA LEU A 11 0.17 2.92 -41.54
C LEU A 11 0.83 2.10 -40.45
N LEU A 12 2.05 2.50 -40.20
CA LEU A 12 2.67 2.06 -38.99
C LEU A 12 1.82 2.66 -37.90
N PHE A 13 0.85 1.91 -37.47
CA PHE A 13 0.31 2.15 -36.17
C PHE A 13 1.46 1.86 -35.24
N LEU A 14 2.25 2.90 -35.04
CA LEU A 14 2.99 3.01 -33.85
C LEU A 14 1.94 3.00 -32.74
N SER A 15 1.57 1.83 -32.31
CA SER A 15 0.90 1.73 -31.05
C SER A 15 1.93 2.21 -30.07
N ILE A 16 1.88 3.50 -29.83
CA ILE A 16 2.46 4.05 -28.64
C ILE A 16 1.63 3.38 -27.56
N SER A 17 2.07 2.23 -27.16
CA SER A 17 1.68 1.74 -25.87
C SER A 17 2.28 2.78 -24.93
N ILE A 18 1.51 3.80 -24.69
CA ILE A 18 1.71 4.65 -23.55
C ILE A 18 1.73 3.63 -22.42
N PRO A 19 2.87 3.41 -21.76
CA PRO A 19 2.78 2.72 -20.51
C PRO A 19 1.76 3.55 -19.75
N THR A 20 0.60 2.98 -19.53
CA THR A 20 -0.23 3.48 -18.48
C THR A 20 0.73 3.48 -17.32
N LEU A 21 1.28 4.63 -17.05
CA LEU A 21 1.83 4.88 -15.76
C LEU A 21 0.66 4.50 -14.86
N LEU A 22 0.73 3.27 -14.40
CA LEU A 22 0.06 2.94 -13.18
C LEU A 22 0.60 3.98 -12.25
N LEU A 23 -0.19 5.04 -12.07
CA LEU A 23 -0.06 5.90 -10.92
C LEU A 23 -0.21 4.92 -9.79
N GLY A 24 0.91 4.26 -9.48
CA GLY A 24 0.96 3.18 -8.54
C GLY A 24 0.31 3.67 -7.27
N GLN A 25 -0.54 2.87 -6.72
CA GLN A 25 -1.07 3.13 -5.39
C GLN A 25 0.07 3.58 -4.52
N GLN A 26 -0.09 4.71 -3.87
CA GLN A 26 0.96 5.24 -3.02
C GLN A 26 1.19 4.28 -1.85
N GLU A 27 2.44 4.07 -1.57
CA GLU A 27 2.84 3.12 -0.54
C GLU A 27 2.57 3.72 0.84
N PHE A 28 1.75 3.04 1.63
CA PHE A 28 1.51 3.35 3.03
C PHE A 28 2.78 3.14 3.87
N GLY A 29 3.49 2.08 3.59
CA GLY A 29 4.70 1.69 4.28
C GLY A 29 5.14 0.30 3.88
N LYS A 30 6.08 -0.25 4.63
CA LYS A 30 6.59 -1.61 4.43
C LYS A 30 6.53 -2.41 5.71
N ILE A 31 6.20 -3.68 5.58
CA ILE A 31 6.29 -4.61 6.70
C ILE A 31 7.77 -4.79 7.04
N THR A 32 8.16 -4.46 8.26
CA THR A 32 9.55 -4.56 8.69
C THR A 32 9.82 -5.70 9.64
N LEU A 33 8.82 -6.07 10.44
CA LEU A 33 9.01 -7.08 11.47
C LEU A 33 7.76 -7.95 11.62
N PRO A 34 7.56 -8.93 10.73
CA PRO A 34 6.49 -9.91 10.90
C PRO A 34 6.97 -11.02 11.81
N LEU A 35 6.49 -11.03 13.05
CA LEU A 35 6.82 -12.05 14.04
C LEU A 35 5.64 -12.99 14.26
N GLY A 36 5.89 -14.29 14.15
CA GLY A 36 4.86 -15.30 14.24
C GLY A 36 4.07 -15.45 12.95
N ARG A 37 2.76 -15.62 13.06
CA ARG A 37 1.88 -15.75 11.90
C ARG A 37 1.27 -14.41 11.56
N VAL A 38 1.80 -13.81 10.54
CA VAL A 38 1.33 -12.53 9.98
C VAL A 38 0.97 -12.74 8.53
N GLN A 39 -0.23 -12.29 8.16
CA GLN A 39 -0.78 -12.47 6.83
C GLN A 39 -1.18 -11.14 6.23
N ILE A 40 -1.11 -11.05 4.92
CA ILE A 40 -1.55 -9.89 4.17
C ILE A 40 -2.49 -10.32 3.03
N GLN A 41 -3.58 -9.58 2.88
CA GLN A 41 -4.48 -9.67 1.74
C GLN A 41 -4.32 -8.42 0.91
N LYS A 42 -3.87 -8.57 -0.32
CA LYS A 42 -3.62 -7.43 -1.20
C LYS A 42 -4.92 -6.90 -1.79
N ASN A 43 -5.09 -5.59 -1.73
CA ASN A 43 -6.22 -4.89 -2.33
C ASN A 43 -7.60 -5.31 -1.79
N GLY A 44 -7.65 -5.89 -0.59
CA GLY A 44 -8.89 -6.37 0.01
C GLY A 44 -9.54 -7.55 -0.71
N THR A 45 -8.85 -8.20 -1.62
CA THR A 45 -9.37 -9.31 -2.42
C THR A 45 -8.41 -10.50 -2.43
N GLY A 46 -8.95 -11.68 -2.69
CA GLY A 46 -8.16 -12.90 -2.80
C GLY A 46 -7.79 -13.50 -1.45
N ALA A 47 -6.84 -14.42 -1.47
CA ALA A 47 -6.40 -15.13 -0.29
C ALA A 47 -5.43 -14.32 0.54
N PHE A 48 -5.47 -14.51 1.85
CA PHE A 48 -4.42 -14.05 2.74
C PHE A 48 -3.14 -14.86 2.49
N LYS A 49 -2.03 -14.16 2.36
CA LYS A 49 -0.71 -14.76 2.16
C LYS A 49 0.21 -14.40 3.30
N LYS A 50 1.20 -15.22 3.56
CA LYS A 50 2.22 -14.93 4.56
C LYS A 50 2.88 -13.59 4.26
N ALA A 51 2.90 -12.71 5.25
CA ALA A 51 3.59 -11.44 5.13
C ALA A 51 5.10 -11.64 5.29
N MET A 52 5.84 -11.11 4.35
CA MET A 52 7.30 -11.16 4.34
C MET A 52 7.89 -9.81 4.71
N PRO A 53 9.11 -9.77 5.29
CA PRO A 53 9.81 -8.50 5.49
C PRO A 53 9.96 -7.74 4.18
N ARG A 54 9.85 -6.42 4.23
CA ARG A 54 9.93 -5.49 3.10
C ARG A 54 8.75 -5.55 2.14
N THR A 55 7.70 -6.28 2.45
CA THR A 55 6.47 -6.25 1.66
C THR A 55 5.86 -4.86 1.71
N PRO A 56 5.66 -4.20 0.56
CA PRO A 56 4.99 -2.92 0.54
C PRO A 56 3.51 -3.07 0.88
N VAL A 57 3.00 -2.08 1.60
CA VAL A 57 1.60 -2.02 2.03
C VAL A 57 0.95 -0.81 1.37
N HIS A 58 -0.22 -1.02 0.77
CA HIS A 58 -0.97 -0.01 0.03
C HIS A 58 -2.40 0.12 0.55
N GLU A 59 -3.12 1.10 0.03
CA GLU A 59 -4.56 1.22 0.31
C GLU A 59 -5.30 -0.07 -0.03
N LYS A 60 -6.30 -0.39 0.76
CA LYS A 60 -7.14 -1.59 0.67
C LYS A 60 -6.44 -2.89 1.07
N ASP A 61 -5.16 -2.87 1.37
CA ASP A 61 -4.49 -4.04 1.93
C ASP A 61 -4.99 -4.30 3.35
N ILE A 62 -5.13 -5.56 3.70
CA ILE A 62 -5.53 -5.98 5.05
C ILE A 62 -4.40 -6.79 5.65
N ILE A 63 -3.94 -6.40 6.82
CA ILE A 63 -2.92 -7.10 7.58
C ILE A 63 -3.59 -7.81 8.76
N LYS A 64 -3.30 -9.08 8.90
CA LYS A 64 -3.86 -9.92 9.96
C LYS A 64 -2.76 -10.60 10.74
N THR A 65 -2.83 -10.47 12.05
CA THR A 65 -1.95 -11.19 12.97
C THR A 65 -2.76 -12.24 13.73
N LEU A 66 -2.15 -13.39 14.00
CA LEU A 66 -2.77 -14.46 14.75
C LEU A 66 -2.27 -14.44 16.21
N ALA A 67 -2.58 -15.51 16.96
CA ALA A 67 -2.17 -15.61 18.36
C ALA A 67 -0.64 -15.57 18.49
N LYS A 68 -0.14 -14.90 19.51
CA LYS A 68 1.30 -14.76 19.79
C LYS A 68 2.11 -14.17 18.66
N SER A 69 1.46 -13.41 17.80
CA SER A 69 2.07 -12.80 16.62
C SER A 69 1.98 -11.29 16.70
N ARG A 70 2.86 -10.61 16.03
CA ARG A 70 2.87 -9.16 15.93
C ARG A 70 3.55 -8.72 14.65
N CYS A 71 3.24 -7.52 14.22
CA CYS A 71 3.79 -6.97 12.99
C CYS A 71 4.15 -5.51 13.19
N GLU A 72 5.22 -5.09 12.56
CA GLU A 72 5.60 -3.70 12.52
C GLU A 72 5.60 -3.23 11.07
N ILE A 73 5.03 -2.07 10.82
CA ILE A 73 5.03 -1.41 9.52
C ILE A 73 5.82 -0.13 9.66
N SER A 74 6.83 0.05 8.83
CA SER A 74 7.54 1.30 8.70
C SER A 74 6.76 2.20 7.75
N LEU A 75 6.28 3.34 8.24
CA LEU A 75 5.50 4.27 7.43
C LEU A 75 6.37 4.97 6.39
N ALA A 76 5.80 5.25 5.24
CA ALA A 76 6.48 6.04 4.21
C ALA A 76 6.89 7.40 4.79
N GLY A 77 8.15 7.76 4.59
CA GLY A 77 8.69 9.01 5.12
C GLY A 77 9.04 9.01 6.61
N GLY A 78 8.95 7.87 7.30
CA GLY A 78 9.35 7.71 8.69
C GLY A 78 8.18 7.51 9.65
N GLY A 79 8.49 6.91 10.79
CA GLY A 79 7.50 6.50 11.77
C GLY A 79 7.18 5.02 11.66
N LYS A 80 6.48 4.50 12.65
CA LYS A 80 6.17 3.08 12.76
C LYS A 80 4.75 2.86 13.23
N LEU A 81 4.17 1.80 12.75
CA LEU A 81 2.89 1.30 13.22
C LEU A 81 3.10 -0.14 13.67
N ARG A 82 2.74 -0.44 14.91
CA ARG A 82 2.84 -1.81 15.46
C ARG A 82 1.47 -2.39 15.63
N ILE A 83 1.32 -3.59 15.13
CA ILE A 83 0.07 -4.36 15.22
C ILE A 83 0.30 -5.48 16.24
N GLY A 84 -0.54 -5.53 17.27
CA GLY A 84 -0.50 -6.58 18.28
C GLY A 84 -1.02 -7.91 17.79
N GLN A 85 -1.15 -8.89 18.69
CA GLN A 85 -1.68 -10.21 18.35
C GLN A 85 -3.18 -10.17 18.07
N ASN A 86 -3.68 -11.15 17.34
CA ASN A 86 -5.11 -11.32 17.05
C ASN A 86 -5.76 -10.04 16.51
N SER A 87 -5.05 -9.35 15.64
CA SER A 87 -5.46 -8.06 15.10
C SER A 87 -5.73 -8.14 13.61
N GLU A 88 -6.61 -7.29 13.14
CA GLU A 88 -6.89 -7.12 11.72
C GLU A 88 -6.99 -5.64 11.40
N LEU A 89 -6.10 -5.19 10.53
CA LEU A 89 -5.96 -3.79 10.16
C LEU A 89 -6.14 -3.63 8.65
N GLU A 90 -7.09 -2.79 8.25
CA GLU A 90 -7.31 -2.41 6.85
C GLU A 90 -6.72 -1.04 6.59
N ILE A 91 -5.92 -0.91 5.55
CA ILE A 91 -5.36 0.38 5.14
C ILE A 91 -6.38 1.10 4.28
N THR A 92 -6.80 2.27 4.72
CA THR A 92 -7.87 3.04 4.07
C THR A 92 -7.36 4.26 3.29
N LEU A 93 -6.21 4.80 3.66
CA LEU A 93 -5.66 5.99 3.02
C LEU A 93 -4.14 5.95 3.05
N ALA A 94 -3.54 6.20 1.91
CA ALA A 94 -2.11 6.45 1.79
C ALA A 94 -1.90 7.58 0.78
N ASN A 95 -1.84 8.81 1.24
CA ASN A 95 -1.54 9.98 0.43
C ASN A 95 -0.15 10.48 0.80
N VAL A 96 0.81 10.21 -0.06
CA VAL A 96 2.23 10.49 0.21
C VAL A 96 2.73 11.53 -0.76
N LYS A 97 2.86 12.76 -0.29
CA LYS A 97 3.43 13.89 -1.03
C LYS A 97 4.70 14.36 -0.30
N PRO A 98 5.60 15.08 -0.96
CA PRO A 98 6.87 15.47 -0.33
C PRO A 98 6.74 16.16 1.01
N MET A 99 5.77 17.04 1.19
CA MET A 99 5.61 17.84 2.41
C MET A 99 4.33 17.55 3.18
N VAL A 100 3.45 16.70 2.63
CA VAL A 100 2.18 16.34 3.26
C VAL A 100 1.95 14.85 3.11
N LYS A 101 1.80 14.17 4.23
CA LYS A 101 1.51 12.74 4.23
C LYS A 101 0.30 12.46 5.11
N ASP A 102 -0.69 11.80 4.52
CA ASP A 102 -1.90 11.40 5.21
C ASP A 102 -2.05 9.89 5.15
N PHE A 103 -2.13 9.28 6.30
CA PHE A 103 -2.30 7.85 6.45
C PHE A 103 -3.58 7.54 7.21
N GLY A 104 -4.32 6.57 6.74
CA GLY A 104 -5.52 6.10 7.39
C GLY A 104 -5.58 4.59 7.44
N ALA A 105 -6.11 4.07 8.53
CA ALA A 105 -6.34 2.64 8.71
C ALA A 105 -7.57 2.42 9.58
N THR A 106 -8.23 1.28 9.39
CA THR A 106 -9.32 0.82 10.25
C THR A 106 -8.88 -0.44 10.97
N LEU A 107 -8.83 -0.37 12.27
CA LEU A 107 -8.58 -1.53 13.11
C LEU A 107 -9.89 -2.27 13.34
N LYS A 108 -10.07 -3.39 12.69
CA LYS A 108 -11.31 -4.19 12.80
C LYS A 108 -11.36 -4.94 14.12
N LYS A 109 -10.23 -5.40 14.61
CA LYS A 109 -10.10 -6.01 15.94
C LYS A 109 -8.64 -5.97 16.38
N GLY A 110 -8.38 -6.12 17.67
CA GLY A 110 -7.05 -6.19 18.23
C GLY A 110 -6.48 -4.85 18.63
N ASP A 111 -5.19 -4.74 18.60
CA ASP A 111 -4.44 -3.58 19.10
C ASP A 111 -3.48 -3.05 18.05
N VAL A 112 -3.37 -1.74 18.01
CA VAL A 112 -2.39 -1.04 17.18
C VAL A 112 -1.78 0.11 17.96
N TRP A 113 -0.51 0.32 17.75
CA TRP A 113 0.25 1.42 18.32
C TRP A 113 0.95 2.19 17.21
N VAL A 114 0.92 3.51 17.28
CA VAL A 114 1.45 4.38 16.22
C VAL A 114 2.49 5.34 16.81
N ALA A 115 3.65 5.38 16.18
CA ALA A 115 4.65 6.41 16.40
C ALA A 115 4.88 7.15 15.07
N ALA A 116 4.14 8.19 14.86
CA ALA A 116 4.32 9.04 13.69
C ALA A 116 5.57 9.90 13.86
N LYS A 117 6.33 10.05 12.77
CA LYS A 117 7.50 10.90 12.73
C LYS A 117 7.45 11.73 11.47
N ALA A 118 7.50 13.04 11.62
CA ALA A 118 7.52 13.99 10.52
C ALA A 118 8.90 14.62 10.36
N ALA A 119 9.30 14.87 9.14
CA ALA A 119 10.48 15.67 8.86
C ALA A 119 10.20 17.16 9.12
N PHE A 120 11.25 17.94 9.23
CA PHE A 120 11.09 19.38 9.44
C PHE A 120 10.24 20.02 8.33
N GLY A 121 9.21 20.74 8.73
CA GLY A 121 8.29 21.39 7.80
C GLY A 121 7.26 20.45 7.15
N GLU A 122 7.31 19.16 7.42
CA GLU A 122 6.36 18.18 6.89
C GLU A 122 5.10 18.09 7.74
N LYS A 123 3.95 18.03 7.08
CA LYS A 123 2.69 17.66 7.70
C LYS A 123 2.45 16.17 7.55
N LYS A 124 2.34 15.47 8.67
CA LYS A 124 2.02 14.04 8.68
C LYS A 124 0.86 13.76 9.60
N ASN A 125 -0.20 13.19 9.06
CA ASN A 125 -1.37 12.77 9.80
C ASN A 125 -1.49 11.26 9.73
N VAL A 126 -1.69 10.63 10.87
CA VAL A 126 -1.98 9.20 10.94
C VAL A 126 -3.25 9.02 11.74
N ALA A 127 -4.30 8.52 11.10
CA ALA A 127 -5.58 8.28 11.73
C ALA A 127 -5.90 6.78 11.72
N VAL A 128 -6.16 6.23 12.89
CA VAL A 128 -6.63 4.85 13.02
C VAL A 128 -8.03 4.90 13.60
N ARG A 129 -8.98 4.28 12.89
CA ARG A 129 -10.37 4.18 13.32
C ARG A 129 -10.67 2.77 13.82
N THR A 130 -11.55 2.69 14.79
CA THR A 130 -12.11 1.42 15.28
C THR A 130 -13.61 1.39 15.00
N PRO A 131 -14.20 0.20 14.70
CA PRO A 131 -15.62 0.11 14.36
C PRO A 131 -16.57 0.48 15.51
N THR A 132 -16.08 0.38 16.72
CA THR A 132 -16.86 0.67 17.94
C THR A 132 -16.23 1.83 18.67
N ALA A 133 -16.38 2.99 18.13
CA ALA A 133 -16.04 4.21 18.86
C ALA A 133 -17.30 4.75 19.52
#